data_dcfabc22eae060f2524e7b57326f7487
#
_entry.id   dcfabc22eae060f2524e7b57326f7487
#
_cell.length_a   1.000
_cell.length_b   1.000
_cell.length_c   1.000
_cell.angle_alpha   90.00
_cell.angle_beta   90.00
_cell.angle_gamma   90.00
#
_symmetry.space_group_name_H-M   'P 1'
#
loop_
_entity.id
_entity.type
_entity.pdbx_description
1 polymer ?
#
loop_
_entity_poly.entity_id
_entity_poly.type
_entity_poly.pdbx_seq_one_letter_code
_entity_poly.pdbx_strand_id
1 'polypeptide(L)'
;MGIKNDNFRRLLLTFQALAELGSEMTSETEFGERARSILSCLMEAADAREGALFIFRDRPATLATVAVRGFQSFPDQAVIPLLPKHVHALNNVRAPLPITRQSWEQYLSSNGNVAPELFKCVAPLRVGGKLVGMVGLGRRNGDAAYQEDDLEAIGMMSHYVSLAVHNHTLSESLAHRVSEHLKLLASVHNFYDNALETFANAIDIKHVNVRGHSLRVGRYSAGISEAMGSDPAEVAGLRAAGYLHDIGKVAVDKRLFAKPGKLDDEEMREMADHTIVGHQIVQGVEFPWKNVPEVVRSHHERTDGTGYPDRLGMTDIAMPARITGVADTFDAMTSERPYRHSMSVGEALSEIVRVAPFKYDTDAVQALLVQVRRDAVGRRDVRFLDDRVVCNISPADVDLLASALNHKVTHGRIYSA
;
A
#
# COMPACT_ATOMS: atom_id res chain seq x y z
N MET A 1 -62.63 -23.66 -10.67
CA MET A 1 -62.20 -22.39 -10.00
C MET A 1 -60.89 -22.55 -9.18
N GLY A 2 -60.48 -23.80 -8.83
CA GLY A 2 -59.25 -24.05 -8.03
C GLY A 2 -57.94 -23.80 -8.75
N ILE A 3 -57.81 -24.15 -10.01
CA ILE A 3 -56.53 -24.11 -10.77
C ILE A 3 -56.01 -22.67 -11.03
N LYS A 4 -56.93 -21.66 -11.20
CA LYS A 4 -56.53 -20.26 -11.38
C LYS A 4 -55.99 -19.63 -10.10
N ASN A 5 -56.44 -20.12 -8.95
CA ASN A 5 -56.03 -19.58 -7.65
C ASN A 5 -54.65 -20.09 -7.24
N ASP A 6 -54.27 -21.29 -7.66
CA ASP A 6 -52.96 -21.90 -7.35
C ASP A 6 -51.84 -21.28 -8.17
N ASN A 7 -52.08 -21.01 -9.44
CA ASN A 7 -51.10 -20.33 -10.31
C ASN A 7 -50.87 -18.88 -9.88
N PHE A 8 -51.90 -18.16 -9.45
CA PHE A 8 -51.78 -16.80 -8.93
C PHE A 8 -51.00 -16.76 -7.61
N ARG A 9 -51.27 -17.72 -6.71
CA ARG A 9 -50.53 -17.87 -5.45
C ARG A 9 -49.06 -18.18 -5.65
N ARG A 10 -48.74 -19.06 -6.59
CA ARG A 10 -47.35 -19.37 -7.00
C ARG A 10 -46.65 -18.14 -7.59
N LEU A 11 -47.31 -17.39 -8.47
CA LEU A 11 -46.78 -16.18 -9.06
C LEU A 11 -46.43 -15.15 -7.98
N LEU A 12 -47.30 -14.98 -7.00
CA LEU A 12 -47.14 -14.05 -5.87
C LEU A 12 -45.94 -14.46 -4.99
N LEU A 13 -45.79 -15.77 -4.70
CA LEU A 13 -44.64 -16.31 -3.94
C LEU A 13 -43.32 -16.12 -4.70
N THR A 14 -43.36 -16.32 -6.03
CA THR A 14 -42.19 -16.08 -6.86
C THR A 14 -41.78 -14.60 -6.86
N PHE A 15 -42.74 -13.66 -6.96
CA PHE A 15 -42.46 -12.22 -6.86
C PHE A 15 -41.98 -11.81 -5.47
N GLN A 16 -42.53 -12.37 -4.39
CA GLN A 16 -42.05 -12.14 -3.04
C GLN A 16 -40.60 -12.64 -2.87
N ALA A 17 -40.31 -13.87 -3.30
CA ALA A 17 -38.96 -14.44 -3.27
C ALA A 17 -37.97 -13.64 -4.13
N LEU A 18 -38.39 -13.08 -5.28
CA LEU A 18 -37.56 -12.21 -6.11
C LEU A 18 -37.25 -10.86 -5.42
N ALA A 19 -38.21 -10.29 -4.70
CA ALA A 19 -38.02 -9.06 -3.94
C ALA A 19 -37.06 -9.29 -2.75
N GLU A 20 -37.20 -10.41 -2.04
CA GLU A 20 -36.30 -10.82 -0.97
C GLU A 20 -34.88 -11.06 -1.50
N LEU A 21 -34.73 -11.77 -2.63
CA LEU A 21 -33.43 -11.95 -3.32
C LEU A 21 -32.78 -10.60 -3.68
N GLY A 22 -33.57 -9.63 -4.15
CA GLY A 22 -33.08 -8.29 -4.45
C GLY A 22 -32.55 -7.57 -3.20
N SER A 23 -33.23 -7.71 -2.07
CA SER A 23 -32.80 -7.16 -0.77
C SER A 23 -31.53 -7.85 -0.25
N GLU A 24 -31.45 -9.16 -0.33
CA GLU A 24 -30.28 -9.96 0.07
C GLU A 24 -29.04 -9.64 -0.76
N MET A 25 -29.19 -9.28 -2.03
CA MET A 25 -28.07 -8.90 -2.90
C MET A 25 -27.36 -7.61 -2.45
N THR A 26 -28.05 -6.75 -1.71
CA THR A 26 -27.52 -5.47 -1.21
C THR A 26 -27.13 -5.52 0.28
N SER A 27 -27.35 -6.64 0.96
CA SER A 27 -27.04 -6.84 2.37
C SER A 27 -25.53 -6.91 2.62
N GLU A 28 -25.04 -6.33 3.72
CA GLU A 28 -23.66 -6.38 4.17
C GLU A 28 -23.30 -7.70 4.90
N THR A 29 -24.23 -8.65 4.97
CA THR A 29 -23.99 -9.95 5.63
C THR A 29 -22.98 -10.82 4.90
N GLU A 30 -22.35 -11.76 5.63
CA GLU A 30 -21.41 -12.72 5.05
C GLU A 30 -22.08 -13.55 3.95
N PHE A 31 -21.37 -13.82 2.85
CA PHE A 31 -21.94 -14.51 1.68
C PHE A 31 -22.57 -15.86 2.03
N GLY A 32 -22.02 -16.60 2.99
CA GLY A 32 -22.58 -17.89 3.43
C GLY A 32 -23.98 -17.74 4.02
N GLU A 33 -24.28 -16.65 4.73
CA GLU A 33 -25.63 -16.38 5.26
C GLU A 33 -26.58 -15.99 4.13
N ARG A 34 -26.15 -15.07 3.26
CA ARG A 34 -26.91 -14.70 2.05
C ARG A 34 -27.20 -15.92 1.16
N ALA A 35 -26.23 -16.79 0.96
CA ALA A 35 -26.41 -18.01 0.18
C ALA A 35 -27.46 -18.95 0.80
N ARG A 36 -27.55 -19.04 2.14
CA ARG A 36 -28.58 -19.79 2.83
C ARG A 36 -29.98 -19.16 2.67
N SER A 37 -30.11 -17.84 2.79
CA SER A 37 -31.36 -17.12 2.52
C SER A 37 -31.82 -17.31 1.08
N ILE A 38 -30.93 -17.08 0.13
CA ILE A 38 -31.19 -17.26 -1.31
C ILE A 38 -31.67 -18.70 -1.62
N LEU A 39 -30.98 -19.69 -1.07
CA LEU A 39 -31.37 -21.10 -1.24
C LEU A 39 -32.75 -21.35 -0.63
N SER A 40 -33.05 -20.75 0.53
CA SER A 40 -34.33 -20.93 1.19
C SER A 40 -35.48 -20.36 0.38
N CYS A 41 -35.34 -19.15 -0.16
CA CYS A 41 -36.34 -18.51 -1.04
C CYS A 41 -36.59 -19.38 -2.30
N LEU A 42 -35.53 -19.93 -2.90
CA LEU A 42 -35.63 -20.78 -4.08
C LEU A 42 -36.34 -22.11 -3.74
N MET A 43 -36.00 -22.72 -2.59
CA MET A 43 -36.65 -23.95 -2.13
C MET A 43 -38.13 -23.76 -1.84
N GLU A 44 -38.51 -22.64 -1.24
CA GLU A 44 -39.91 -22.30 -0.96
C GLU A 44 -40.72 -22.13 -2.26
N ALA A 45 -40.18 -21.39 -3.24
CA ALA A 45 -40.83 -21.24 -4.54
C ALA A 45 -40.95 -22.56 -5.33
N ALA A 46 -39.99 -23.47 -5.17
CA ALA A 46 -39.98 -24.78 -5.80
C ALA A 46 -40.72 -25.86 -5.00
N ASP A 47 -41.29 -25.53 -3.82
CA ASP A 47 -41.86 -26.48 -2.87
C ASP A 47 -40.90 -27.63 -2.50
N ALA A 48 -39.58 -27.34 -2.47
CA ALA A 48 -38.52 -28.28 -2.20
C ALA A 48 -38.23 -28.40 -0.70
N ARG A 49 -38.04 -29.62 -0.18
CA ARG A 49 -37.65 -29.88 1.22
C ARG A 49 -36.15 -29.85 1.43
N GLU A 50 -35.40 -30.14 0.38
CA GLU A 50 -33.96 -30.34 0.40
C GLU A 50 -33.33 -29.53 -0.73
N GLY A 51 -32.21 -28.84 -0.45
CA GLY A 51 -31.50 -28.06 -1.47
C GLY A 51 -30.05 -27.81 -1.12
N ALA A 52 -29.23 -27.61 -2.13
CA ALA A 52 -27.86 -27.22 -2.02
C ALA A 52 -27.49 -26.21 -3.11
N LEU A 53 -26.70 -25.20 -2.75
CA LEU A 53 -26.15 -24.21 -3.66
C LEU A 53 -24.64 -24.41 -3.78
N PHE A 54 -24.18 -24.48 -5.02
CA PHE A 54 -22.76 -24.67 -5.36
C PHE A 54 -22.23 -23.48 -6.16
N ILE A 55 -20.97 -23.13 -5.91
CA ILE A 55 -20.18 -22.22 -6.75
C ILE A 55 -19.27 -23.04 -7.66
N PHE A 56 -19.17 -22.64 -8.92
CA PHE A 56 -18.21 -23.20 -9.85
C PHE A 56 -16.83 -22.58 -9.64
N ARG A 57 -15.80 -23.44 -9.55
CA ARG A 57 -14.38 -23.05 -9.56
C ARG A 57 -13.74 -23.66 -10.80
N ASP A 58 -12.98 -22.86 -11.56
CA ASP A 58 -12.41 -23.29 -12.84
C ASP A 58 -11.11 -24.12 -12.68
N ARG A 59 -10.34 -23.88 -11.63
CA ARG A 59 -9.02 -24.51 -11.44
C ARG A 59 -8.82 -24.98 -9.99
N PRO A 60 -9.01 -26.27 -9.72
CA PRO A 60 -9.57 -27.33 -10.59
C PRO A 60 -11.06 -27.11 -10.86
N ALA A 61 -11.54 -27.60 -12.01
CA ALA A 61 -12.95 -27.48 -12.36
C ALA A 61 -13.82 -28.28 -11.38
N THR A 62 -14.52 -27.58 -10.48
CA THR A 62 -15.33 -28.18 -9.42
C THR A 62 -16.57 -27.33 -9.13
N LEU A 63 -17.61 -27.97 -8.59
CA LEU A 63 -18.71 -27.32 -7.91
C LEU A 63 -18.52 -27.51 -6.40
N ALA A 64 -18.24 -26.42 -5.70
CA ALA A 64 -18.05 -26.41 -4.25
C ALA A 64 -19.32 -25.88 -3.56
N THR A 65 -19.76 -26.56 -2.52
CA THR A 65 -20.96 -26.19 -1.76
C THR A 65 -20.75 -24.89 -0.98
N VAL A 66 -21.73 -24.01 -1.01
CA VAL A 66 -21.79 -22.77 -0.21
C VAL A 66 -22.98 -22.70 0.71
N ALA A 67 -24.08 -23.36 0.40
CA ALA A 67 -25.24 -23.47 1.27
C ALA A 67 -25.91 -24.83 1.09
N VAL A 68 -26.43 -25.37 2.18
CA VAL A 68 -27.21 -26.63 2.22
C VAL A 68 -28.37 -26.48 3.16
N ARG A 69 -29.52 -27.06 2.81
CA ARG A 69 -30.70 -27.07 3.66
C ARG A 69 -31.52 -28.36 3.47
N GLY A 70 -32.04 -28.91 4.56
CA GLY A 70 -33.07 -29.96 4.58
C GLY A 70 -32.57 -31.39 4.46
N PHE A 71 -31.36 -31.64 3.93
CA PHE A 71 -30.82 -33.01 3.83
C PHE A 71 -30.49 -33.59 5.21
N GLN A 72 -30.85 -34.84 5.46
CA GLN A 72 -30.53 -35.55 6.72
C GLN A 72 -29.03 -35.90 6.82
N SER A 73 -28.40 -36.16 5.69
CA SER A 73 -26.96 -36.43 5.59
C SER A 73 -26.44 -35.76 4.33
N PHE A 74 -25.58 -34.77 4.49
CA PHE A 74 -24.88 -34.06 3.42
C PHE A 74 -23.46 -33.79 3.87
N PRO A 75 -22.43 -33.97 3.01
CA PRO A 75 -21.06 -33.70 3.40
C PRO A 75 -20.84 -32.22 3.77
N ASP A 76 -20.11 -31.96 4.88
CA ASP A 76 -19.84 -30.59 5.35
C ASP A 76 -19.11 -29.74 4.30
N GLN A 77 -18.23 -30.36 3.53
CA GLN A 77 -17.52 -29.76 2.40
C GLN A 77 -17.77 -30.56 1.13
N ALA A 78 -18.96 -30.43 0.60
CA ALA A 78 -19.32 -31.15 -0.61
C ALA A 78 -18.67 -30.51 -1.85
N VAL A 79 -17.95 -31.35 -2.61
CA VAL A 79 -17.30 -30.96 -3.86
C VAL A 79 -17.63 -31.97 -4.93
N ILE A 80 -18.09 -31.47 -6.07
CA ILE A 80 -18.34 -32.29 -7.27
C ILE A 80 -17.28 -31.91 -8.31
N PRO A 81 -16.28 -32.76 -8.57
CA PRO A 81 -15.31 -32.53 -9.62
C PRO A 81 -15.97 -32.58 -10.99
N LEU A 82 -15.60 -31.69 -11.89
CA LEU A 82 -16.13 -31.65 -13.25
C LEU A 82 -15.05 -31.94 -14.27
N LEU A 83 -15.39 -32.81 -15.22
CA LEU A 83 -14.60 -32.99 -16.43
C LEU A 83 -14.96 -31.90 -17.48
N PRO A 84 -14.10 -31.60 -18.46
CA PRO A 84 -14.41 -30.63 -19.52
C PRO A 84 -15.75 -30.90 -20.22
N LYS A 85 -16.10 -32.19 -20.44
CA LYS A 85 -17.39 -32.58 -21.02
C LYS A 85 -18.59 -32.14 -20.16
N HIS A 86 -18.48 -32.21 -18.82
CA HIS A 86 -19.54 -31.81 -17.90
C HIS A 86 -19.72 -30.30 -17.90
N VAL A 87 -18.62 -29.53 -17.86
CA VAL A 87 -18.65 -28.08 -17.97
C VAL A 87 -19.29 -27.62 -19.28
N HIS A 88 -18.94 -28.30 -20.40
CA HIS A 88 -19.55 -28.05 -21.70
C HIS A 88 -21.04 -28.37 -21.70
N ALA A 89 -21.43 -29.52 -21.16
CA ALA A 89 -22.84 -29.93 -21.07
C ALA A 89 -23.64 -28.93 -20.24
N LEU A 90 -23.18 -28.54 -19.04
CA LEU A 90 -23.85 -27.59 -18.15
C LEU A 90 -23.92 -26.17 -18.76
N ASN A 91 -22.92 -25.74 -19.51
CA ASN A 91 -22.94 -24.48 -20.23
C ASN A 91 -24.04 -24.44 -21.34
N ASN A 92 -24.44 -25.55 -21.88
CA ASN A 92 -25.45 -25.62 -22.94
C ASN A 92 -26.88 -25.89 -22.41
N VAL A 93 -27.04 -26.22 -21.15
CA VAL A 93 -28.37 -26.37 -20.52
C VAL A 93 -29.01 -25.00 -20.34
N ARG A 94 -30.23 -24.81 -20.82
CA ARG A 94 -30.98 -23.55 -20.76
C ARG A 94 -32.08 -23.51 -19.70
N ALA A 95 -32.47 -24.65 -19.18
CA ALA A 95 -33.56 -24.82 -18.20
C ALA A 95 -33.12 -25.77 -17.08
N PRO A 96 -33.74 -25.73 -15.90
CA PRO A 96 -33.54 -26.72 -14.87
C PRO A 96 -33.82 -28.13 -15.42
N LEU A 97 -33.05 -29.13 -14.96
CA LEU A 97 -33.10 -30.51 -15.43
C LEU A 97 -33.60 -31.41 -14.31
N PRO A 98 -34.66 -32.20 -14.53
CA PRO A 98 -34.92 -33.37 -13.71
C PRO A 98 -33.74 -34.36 -13.80
N ILE A 99 -33.23 -34.79 -12.64
CA ILE A 99 -32.07 -35.69 -12.59
C ILE A 99 -32.47 -37.08 -12.23
N THR A 100 -32.00 -38.04 -13.06
CA THR A 100 -32.00 -39.46 -12.79
C THR A 100 -30.57 -39.95 -12.63
N ARG A 101 -30.36 -41.14 -12.07
CA ARG A 101 -29.00 -41.73 -11.96
C ARG A 101 -28.30 -41.80 -13.32
N GLN A 102 -29.04 -42.10 -14.40
CA GLN A 102 -28.48 -42.17 -15.75
C GLN A 102 -28.12 -40.81 -16.33
N SER A 103 -28.91 -39.75 -16.10
CA SER A 103 -28.63 -38.43 -16.59
C SER A 103 -27.54 -37.70 -15.75
N TRP A 104 -27.31 -38.15 -14.50
CA TRP A 104 -26.27 -37.58 -13.65
C TRP A 104 -24.87 -37.59 -14.32
N GLU A 105 -24.46 -38.76 -14.85
CA GLU A 105 -23.13 -38.92 -15.45
C GLU A 105 -22.92 -38.13 -16.75
N GLN A 106 -24.00 -37.66 -17.37
CA GLN A 106 -23.93 -36.78 -18.52
C GLN A 106 -23.50 -35.33 -18.09
N TYR A 107 -23.97 -34.87 -16.95
CA TYR A 107 -23.82 -33.48 -16.49
C TYR A 107 -22.85 -33.32 -15.33
N LEU A 108 -22.68 -34.36 -14.51
CA LEU A 108 -21.94 -34.31 -13.27
C LEU A 108 -21.08 -35.57 -13.08
N SER A 109 -19.99 -35.45 -12.35
CA SER A 109 -19.11 -36.56 -12.04
C SER A 109 -19.58 -37.30 -10.81
N SER A 110 -19.55 -38.63 -10.86
CA SER A 110 -19.79 -39.50 -9.71
C SER A 110 -18.56 -39.67 -8.80
N ASN A 111 -17.43 -39.02 -9.13
CA ASN A 111 -16.18 -39.09 -8.35
C ASN A 111 -16.14 -38.08 -7.19
N GLY A 112 -17.22 -37.34 -6.95
CA GLY A 112 -17.35 -36.42 -5.82
C GLY A 112 -17.80 -37.14 -4.55
N ASN A 113 -17.85 -36.37 -3.44
CA ASN A 113 -18.37 -36.85 -2.16
C ASN A 113 -19.89 -36.61 -2.00
N VAL A 114 -20.60 -36.34 -3.10
CA VAL A 114 -22.04 -36.10 -3.15
C VAL A 114 -22.73 -37.21 -3.89
N ALA A 115 -23.69 -37.87 -3.24
CA ALA A 115 -24.43 -38.94 -3.85
C ALA A 115 -25.47 -38.41 -4.88
N PRO A 116 -25.51 -38.96 -6.11
CA PRO A 116 -26.44 -38.55 -7.16
C PRO A 116 -27.92 -38.60 -6.76
N GLU A 117 -28.27 -39.55 -5.92
CA GLU A 117 -29.65 -39.87 -5.49
C GLU A 117 -30.26 -38.76 -4.61
N LEU A 118 -29.39 -37.91 -4.03
CA LEU A 118 -29.83 -36.75 -3.21
C LEU A 118 -30.62 -35.74 -4.03
N PHE A 119 -30.29 -35.55 -5.30
CA PHE A 119 -30.94 -34.57 -6.14
C PHE A 119 -32.00 -35.17 -7.07
N LYS A 120 -33.09 -34.45 -7.21
CA LYS A 120 -34.19 -34.74 -8.15
C LYS A 120 -34.23 -33.73 -9.28
N CYS A 121 -33.71 -32.55 -9.06
CA CYS A 121 -33.56 -31.47 -10.05
C CYS A 121 -32.26 -30.73 -9.85
N VAL A 122 -31.61 -30.33 -10.95
CA VAL A 122 -30.47 -29.43 -10.94
C VAL A 122 -30.73 -28.25 -11.86
N ALA A 123 -30.31 -27.04 -11.40
CA ALA A 123 -30.39 -25.85 -12.19
C ALA A 123 -28.96 -25.25 -12.31
N PRO A 124 -28.32 -25.32 -13.48
CA PRO A 124 -27.06 -24.67 -13.72
C PRO A 124 -27.20 -23.15 -13.65
N LEU A 125 -26.36 -22.50 -12.86
CA LEU A 125 -26.29 -21.06 -12.73
C LEU A 125 -25.30 -20.52 -13.76
N ARG A 126 -25.74 -19.58 -14.62
CA ARG A 126 -24.93 -19.07 -15.73
C ARG A 126 -25.07 -17.58 -15.90
N VAL A 127 -23.96 -16.93 -16.22
CA VAL A 127 -23.91 -15.52 -16.60
C VAL A 127 -23.09 -15.39 -17.89
N GLY A 128 -23.66 -14.73 -18.89
CA GLY A 128 -23.01 -14.59 -20.19
C GLY A 128 -22.69 -15.92 -20.89
N GLY A 129 -23.49 -16.97 -20.66
CA GLY A 129 -23.30 -18.31 -21.22
C GLY A 129 -22.24 -19.16 -20.50
N LYS A 130 -21.61 -18.66 -19.44
CA LYS A 130 -20.61 -19.37 -18.63
C LYS A 130 -21.22 -19.87 -17.34
N LEU A 131 -20.85 -21.07 -16.93
CA LEU A 131 -21.22 -21.67 -15.66
C LEU A 131 -20.57 -20.87 -14.52
N VAL A 132 -21.37 -20.45 -13.55
CA VAL A 132 -20.91 -19.78 -12.32
C VAL A 132 -21.26 -20.57 -11.06
N GLY A 133 -22.16 -21.54 -11.16
CA GLY A 133 -22.58 -22.39 -10.06
C GLY A 133 -23.68 -23.36 -10.46
N MET A 134 -24.31 -23.98 -9.47
CA MET A 134 -25.43 -24.91 -9.64
C MET A 134 -26.29 -24.88 -8.39
N VAL A 135 -27.60 -24.96 -8.56
CA VAL A 135 -28.54 -25.34 -7.50
C VAL A 135 -28.92 -26.80 -7.71
N GLY A 136 -28.84 -27.59 -6.66
CA GLY A 136 -29.37 -28.95 -6.61
C GLY A 136 -30.55 -29.01 -5.66
N LEU A 137 -31.71 -29.48 -6.10
CA LEU A 137 -32.91 -29.64 -5.31
C LEU A 137 -33.19 -31.15 -5.12
N GLY A 138 -33.45 -31.51 -3.87
CA GLY A 138 -33.80 -32.88 -3.50
C GLY A 138 -35.32 -33.13 -3.61
N ARG A 139 -35.89 -33.79 -2.59
CA ARG A 139 -37.32 -34.14 -2.55
C ARG A 139 -38.18 -32.89 -2.37
N ARG A 140 -39.39 -32.96 -2.98
CA ARG A 140 -40.46 -31.98 -2.73
C ARG A 140 -41.31 -32.36 -1.51
N ASN A 141 -42.10 -31.42 -1.04
CA ASN A 141 -43.16 -31.71 -0.09
C ASN A 141 -44.18 -32.68 -0.73
N GLY A 142 -44.49 -33.79 -0.05
CA GLY A 142 -45.38 -34.83 -0.58
C GLY A 142 -44.72 -35.78 -1.58
N ASP A 143 -43.40 -35.76 -1.73
CA ASP A 143 -42.59 -36.65 -2.63
C ASP A 143 -43.03 -36.65 -4.12
N ALA A 144 -43.70 -35.59 -4.56
CA ALA A 144 -44.11 -35.39 -5.94
C ALA A 144 -42.91 -35.09 -6.86
N ALA A 145 -42.97 -35.48 -8.13
CA ALA A 145 -42.00 -35.10 -9.13
C ALA A 145 -42.12 -33.61 -9.51
N TYR A 146 -41.01 -32.98 -9.89
CA TYR A 146 -41.01 -31.61 -10.41
C TYR A 146 -41.73 -31.59 -11.77
N GLN A 147 -42.74 -30.72 -11.89
CA GLN A 147 -43.52 -30.53 -13.10
C GLN A 147 -42.96 -29.36 -13.92
N GLU A 148 -43.47 -29.17 -15.13
CA GLU A 148 -42.99 -28.12 -16.05
C GLU A 148 -43.08 -26.71 -15.46
N ASP A 149 -44.18 -26.36 -14.78
CA ASP A 149 -44.38 -25.08 -14.10
C ASP A 149 -43.37 -24.88 -12.94
N ASP A 150 -43.01 -25.95 -12.23
CA ASP A 150 -41.98 -25.91 -11.19
C ASP A 150 -40.59 -25.58 -11.78
N LEU A 151 -40.26 -26.25 -12.90
CA LEU A 151 -38.98 -26.06 -13.60
C LEU A 151 -38.89 -24.62 -14.18
N GLU A 152 -40.00 -24.06 -14.65
CA GLU A 152 -40.03 -22.67 -15.11
C GLU A 152 -39.77 -21.69 -13.97
N ALA A 153 -40.42 -21.86 -12.81
CA ALA A 153 -40.21 -21.04 -11.62
C ALA A 153 -38.74 -21.14 -11.11
N ILE A 154 -38.21 -22.37 -11.01
CA ILE A 154 -36.80 -22.61 -10.64
C ILE A 154 -35.87 -21.91 -11.64
N GLY A 155 -36.19 -21.97 -12.94
CA GLY A 155 -35.38 -21.34 -14.01
C GLY A 155 -35.32 -19.81 -13.85
N MET A 156 -36.46 -19.18 -13.62
CA MET A 156 -36.52 -17.71 -13.37
C MET A 156 -35.69 -17.32 -12.16
N MET A 157 -35.86 -18.01 -11.04
CA MET A 157 -35.11 -17.69 -9.80
C MET A 157 -33.63 -18.01 -9.95
N SER A 158 -33.26 -19.08 -10.63
CA SER A 158 -31.86 -19.44 -10.88
C SER A 158 -31.11 -18.36 -11.65
N HIS A 159 -31.79 -17.57 -12.47
CA HIS A 159 -31.17 -16.43 -13.14
C HIS A 159 -30.68 -15.37 -12.12
N TYR A 160 -31.50 -15.01 -11.13
CA TYR A 160 -31.13 -14.05 -10.09
C TYR A 160 -30.05 -14.62 -9.17
N VAL A 161 -30.16 -15.90 -8.80
CA VAL A 161 -29.12 -16.62 -8.04
C VAL A 161 -27.79 -16.62 -8.80
N SER A 162 -27.85 -16.80 -10.14
CA SER A 162 -26.63 -16.73 -10.97
C SER A 162 -25.94 -15.39 -10.88
N LEU A 163 -26.69 -14.29 -10.89
CA LEU A 163 -26.14 -12.94 -10.74
C LEU A 163 -25.53 -12.72 -9.34
N ALA A 164 -26.21 -13.18 -8.29
CA ALA A 164 -25.72 -13.08 -6.91
C ALA A 164 -24.39 -13.85 -6.73
N VAL A 165 -24.33 -15.09 -7.21
CA VAL A 165 -23.11 -15.92 -7.18
C VAL A 165 -22.00 -15.29 -8.01
N HIS A 166 -22.31 -14.79 -9.20
CA HIS A 166 -21.33 -14.15 -10.07
C HIS A 166 -20.75 -12.88 -9.44
N ASN A 167 -21.59 -12.02 -8.90
CA ASN A 167 -21.15 -10.78 -8.23
C ASN A 167 -20.27 -11.10 -7.02
N HIS A 168 -20.61 -12.13 -6.24
CA HIS A 168 -19.78 -12.56 -5.13
C HIS A 168 -18.38 -13.04 -5.60
N THR A 169 -18.33 -13.95 -6.58
CA THR A 169 -17.06 -14.47 -7.10
C THR A 169 -16.20 -13.38 -7.73
N LEU A 170 -16.84 -12.39 -8.38
CA LEU A 170 -16.15 -11.24 -8.94
C LEU A 170 -15.57 -10.34 -7.84
N SER A 171 -16.35 -10.08 -6.79
CA SER A 171 -15.93 -9.28 -5.63
C SER A 171 -14.75 -9.94 -4.89
N GLU A 172 -14.81 -11.26 -4.64
CA GLU A 172 -13.69 -12.00 -4.04
C GLU A 172 -12.42 -11.92 -4.91
N SER A 173 -12.58 -12.13 -6.23
CA SER A 173 -11.45 -12.06 -7.17
C SER A 173 -10.84 -10.65 -7.20
N LEU A 174 -11.67 -9.61 -7.15
CA LEU A 174 -11.21 -8.22 -7.11
C LEU A 174 -10.47 -7.92 -5.80
N ALA A 175 -11.04 -8.31 -4.65
CA ALA A 175 -10.40 -8.14 -3.35
C ALA A 175 -9.04 -8.84 -3.27
N HIS A 176 -8.95 -10.05 -3.80
CA HIS A 176 -7.68 -10.79 -3.87
C HIS A 176 -6.64 -10.06 -4.72
N ARG A 177 -7.01 -9.60 -5.94
CA ARG A 177 -6.12 -8.84 -6.82
C ARG A 177 -5.66 -7.53 -6.19
N VAL A 178 -6.57 -6.80 -5.55
CA VAL A 178 -6.21 -5.56 -4.83
C VAL A 178 -5.19 -5.86 -3.73
N SER A 179 -5.42 -6.92 -2.95
CA SER A 179 -4.47 -7.33 -1.90
C SER A 179 -3.09 -7.70 -2.47
N GLU A 180 -3.05 -8.44 -3.58
CA GLU A 180 -1.78 -8.78 -4.26
C GLU A 180 -1.06 -7.53 -4.77
N HIS A 181 -1.80 -6.61 -5.40
CA HIS A 181 -1.21 -5.36 -5.89
C HIS A 181 -0.65 -4.50 -4.74
N LEU A 182 -1.37 -4.40 -3.62
CA LEU A 182 -0.87 -3.67 -2.44
C LEU A 182 0.41 -4.28 -1.88
N LYS A 183 0.50 -5.62 -1.81
CA LYS A 183 1.73 -6.32 -1.40
C LYS A 183 2.89 -6.06 -2.36
N LEU A 184 2.62 -6.07 -3.66
CA LEU A 184 3.63 -5.78 -4.67
C LEU A 184 4.13 -4.34 -4.57
N LEU A 185 3.23 -3.37 -4.42
CA LEU A 185 3.59 -1.96 -4.23
C LEU A 185 4.44 -1.76 -2.97
N ALA A 186 4.07 -2.38 -1.85
CA ALA A 186 4.87 -2.35 -0.63
C ALA A 186 6.27 -2.98 -0.83
N SER A 187 6.36 -4.08 -1.57
CA SER A 187 7.64 -4.72 -1.89
C SER A 187 8.53 -3.83 -2.76
N VAL A 188 7.97 -3.18 -3.78
CA VAL A 188 8.69 -2.24 -4.65
C VAL A 188 9.18 -1.03 -3.85
N HIS A 189 8.34 -0.50 -2.96
CA HIS A 189 8.72 0.63 -2.10
C HIS A 189 9.89 0.26 -1.17
N ASN A 190 9.79 -0.87 -0.49
CA ASN A 190 10.87 -1.37 0.37
C ASN A 190 12.17 -1.63 -0.41
N PHE A 191 12.07 -2.17 -1.63
CA PHE A 191 13.24 -2.38 -2.48
C PHE A 191 13.90 -1.06 -2.84
N TYR A 192 13.10 -0.04 -3.18
CA TYR A 192 13.61 1.29 -3.51
C TYR A 192 14.35 1.93 -2.32
N ASP A 193 13.74 1.92 -1.13
CA ASP A 193 14.35 2.47 0.08
C ASP A 193 15.66 1.75 0.43
N ASN A 194 15.67 0.41 0.40
CA ASN A 194 16.86 -0.38 0.65
C ASN A 194 17.96 -0.12 -0.39
N ALA A 195 17.61 0.11 -1.65
CA ALA A 195 18.57 0.45 -2.69
C ALA A 195 19.23 1.82 -2.42
N LEU A 196 18.43 2.84 -2.06
CA LEU A 196 18.96 4.16 -1.69
C LEU A 196 19.87 4.10 -0.47
N GLU A 197 19.49 3.37 0.57
CA GLU A 197 20.33 3.15 1.75
C GLU A 197 21.64 2.41 1.42
N THR A 198 21.57 1.44 0.51
CA THR A 198 22.75 0.70 0.05
C THR A 198 23.71 1.62 -0.71
N PHE A 199 23.19 2.49 -1.59
CA PHE A 199 24.00 3.49 -2.27
C PHE A 199 24.64 4.49 -1.29
N ALA A 200 23.86 5.02 -0.34
CA ALA A 200 24.36 5.89 0.72
C ALA A 200 25.53 5.23 1.49
N ASN A 201 25.36 4.00 1.92
CA ASN A 201 26.40 3.24 2.61
C ASN A 201 27.63 2.99 1.73
N ALA A 202 27.46 2.71 0.43
CA ALA A 202 28.55 2.48 -0.49
C ALA A 202 29.40 3.76 -0.70
N ILE A 203 28.74 4.93 -0.73
CA ILE A 203 29.41 6.25 -0.77
C ILE A 203 30.20 6.47 0.50
N ASP A 204 29.60 6.27 1.66
CA ASP A 204 30.22 6.47 2.96
C ASP A 204 31.44 5.55 3.19
N ILE A 205 31.43 4.30 2.68
CA ILE A 205 32.56 3.35 2.79
C ILE A 205 33.79 3.84 2.05
N LYS A 206 33.64 4.58 0.94
CA LYS A 206 34.76 5.18 0.22
C LYS A 206 35.53 6.20 1.08
N HIS A 207 34.82 6.79 2.06
CA HIS A 207 35.38 7.80 2.98
C HIS A 207 35.65 7.14 4.34
N VAL A 208 36.91 6.96 4.65
CA VAL A 208 37.48 6.12 5.75
C VAL A 208 36.87 6.38 7.13
N ASN A 209 36.07 7.45 7.33
CA ASN A 209 35.69 7.93 8.67
C ASN A 209 34.26 8.48 8.80
N VAL A 210 33.36 8.17 7.88
CA VAL A 210 32.02 8.79 7.85
C VAL A 210 30.89 7.74 7.75
N ARG A 211 31.03 6.62 8.47
CA ARG A 211 29.98 5.57 8.43
C ARG A 211 28.62 6.12 8.85
N GLY A 212 27.63 5.97 7.99
CA GLY A 212 26.25 6.32 8.22
C GLY A 212 25.97 7.83 8.17
N HIS A 213 26.89 8.65 7.65
CA HIS A 213 26.67 10.08 7.42
C HIS A 213 25.48 10.34 6.50
N SER A 214 25.52 9.78 5.31
CA SER A 214 24.47 9.98 4.32
C SER A 214 23.08 9.57 4.85
N LEU A 215 23.02 8.47 5.63
CA LEU A 215 21.77 8.04 6.27
C LEU A 215 21.28 9.03 7.33
N ARG A 216 22.19 9.57 8.15
CA ARG A 216 21.84 10.58 9.16
C ARG A 216 21.41 11.88 8.51
N VAL A 217 22.11 12.36 7.49
CA VAL A 217 21.73 13.55 6.73
C VAL A 217 20.34 13.39 6.12
N GLY A 218 20.02 12.25 5.53
CA GLY A 218 18.68 11.96 5.02
C GLY A 218 17.62 11.96 6.13
N ARG A 219 17.91 11.37 7.29
CA ARG A 219 17.01 11.41 8.46
C ARG A 219 16.79 12.84 8.97
N TYR A 220 17.86 13.62 9.09
CA TYR A 220 17.79 14.99 9.57
C TYR A 220 17.07 15.91 8.58
N SER A 221 17.34 15.78 7.28
CA SER A 221 16.62 16.52 6.24
C SER A 221 15.12 16.23 6.25
N ALA A 222 14.74 14.97 6.35
CA ALA A 222 13.35 14.55 6.46
C ALA A 222 12.67 15.11 7.72
N GLY A 223 13.34 15.02 8.87
CA GLY A 223 12.80 15.53 10.12
C GLY A 223 12.65 17.05 10.14
N ILE A 224 13.61 17.80 9.57
CA ILE A 224 13.50 19.26 9.41
C ILE A 224 12.31 19.61 8.53
N SER A 225 12.16 18.95 7.37
CA SER A 225 11.04 19.13 6.45
C SER A 225 9.67 18.85 7.12
N GLU A 226 9.58 17.77 7.89
CA GLU A 226 8.39 17.44 8.68
C GLU A 226 8.05 18.55 9.69
N ALA A 227 9.04 19.10 10.37
CA ALA A 227 8.83 20.20 11.31
C ALA A 227 8.41 21.50 10.64
N MET A 228 8.75 21.70 9.37
CA MET A 228 8.29 22.82 8.54
C MET A 228 6.86 22.61 7.99
N GLY A 229 6.27 21.43 8.17
CA GLY A 229 4.91 21.12 7.72
C GLY A 229 4.82 20.64 6.28
N SER A 230 5.90 20.15 5.70
CA SER A 230 5.90 19.52 4.37
C SER A 230 5.00 18.29 4.32
N ASP A 231 4.48 18.00 3.13
CA ASP A 231 3.70 16.76 2.92
C ASP A 231 4.59 15.51 3.02
N PRO A 232 3.99 14.32 3.24
CA PRO A 232 4.75 13.08 3.38
C PRO A 232 5.62 12.72 2.16
N ALA A 233 5.23 13.12 0.95
CA ALA A 233 6.00 12.87 -0.26
C ALA A 233 7.26 13.76 -0.30
N GLU A 234 7.15 15.05 0.06
CA GLU A 234 8.31 15.93 0.19
C GLU A 234 9.28 15.44 1.27
N VAL A 235 8.77 15.01 2.43
CA VAL A 235 9.58 14.43 3.51
C VAL A 235 10.36 13.21 3.02
N ALA A 236 9.71 12.30 2.28
CA ALA A 236 10.36 11.13 1.68
C ALA A 236 11.40 11.54 0.64
N GLY A 237 11.08 12.54 -0.19
CA GLY A 237 12.00 13.10 -1.19
C GLY A 237 13.26 13.69 -0.59
N LEU A 238 13.14 14.44 0.50
CA LEU A 238 14.29 15.01 1.21
C LEU A 238 15.13 13.93 1.90
N ARG A 239 14.51 12.86 2.39
CA ARG A 239 15.27 11.70 2.88
C ARG A 239 16.12 11.09 1.78
N ALA A 240 15.53 10.83 0.61
CA ALA A 240 16.23 10.27 -0.55
C ALA A 240 17.34 11.20 -1.04
N ALA A 241 17.08 12.50 -1.13
CA ALA A 241 18.07 13.51 -1.51
C ALA A 241 19.24 13.54 -0.53
N GLY A 242 18.98 13.50 0.78
CA GLY A 242 20.03 13.43 1.80
C GLY A 242 20.85 12.13 1.73
N TYR A 243 20.26 10.99 1.34
CA TYR A 243 21.02 9.76 1.09
C TYR A 243 21.98 9.89 -0.08
N LEU A 244 21.63 10.67 -1.08
CA LEU A 244 22.37 10.78 -2.34
C LEU A 244 23.17 12.08 -2.47
N HIS A 245 23.08 13.03 -1.50
CA HIS A 245 23.69 14.34 -1.64
C HIS A 245 25.18 14.31 -2.02
N ASP A 246 25.88 13.33 -1.50
CA ASP A 246 27.31 13.11 -1.65
C ASP A 246 27.69 12.07 -2.72
N ILE A 247 26.75 11.61 -3.57
CA ILE A 247 27.02 10.52 -4.53
C ILE A 247 28.18 10.83 -5.49
N GLY A 248 28.38 12.08 -5.83
CA GLY A 248 29.47 12.52 -6.70
C GLY A 248 30.85 12.35 -6.10
N LYS A 249 30.99 12.13 -4.80
CA LYS A 249 32.25 11.79 -4.15
C LYS A 249 32.90 10.51 -4.67
N VAL A 250 32.14 9.69 -5.41
CA VAL A 250 32.72 8.53 -6.12
C VAL A 250 33.81 8.93 -7.11
N ALA A 251 33.78 10.14 -7.66
CA ALA A 251 34.76 10.67 -8.58
C ALA A 251 35.95 11.39 -7.92
N VAL A 252 35.82 11.79 -6.65
CA VAL A 252 36.87 12.52 -5.93
C VAL A 252 38.02 11.59 -5.55
N ASP A 253 39.26 12.07 -5.72
CA ASP A 253 40.47 11.30 -5.36
C ASP A 253 40.55 11.04 -3.85
N LYS A 254 40.86 9.79 -3.50
CA LYS A 254 40.99 9.36 -2.09
C LYS A 254 42.03 10.15 -1.30
N ARG A 255 43.03 10.72 -1.97
CA ARG A 255 44.08 11.53 -1.34
C ARG A 255 43.50 12.75 -0.60
N LEU A 256 42.47 13.36 -1.15
CA LEU A 256 41.86 14.54 -0.57
C LEU A 256 41.16 14.23 0.78
N PHE A 257 40.61 13.04 0.92
CA PHE A 257 39.97 12.61 2.18
C PHE A 257 40.97 12.17 3.25
N ALA A 258 42.18 11.78 2.84
CA ALA A 258 43.25 11.32 3.72
C ALA A 258 44.23 12.45 4.12
N LYS A 259 44.12 13.63 3.51
CA LYS A 259 45.05 14.75 3.76
C LYS A 259 44.89 15.26 5.20
N PRO A 260 45.98 15.25 5.99
CA PRO A 260 45.96 15.88 7.31
C PRO A 260 45.98 17.41 7.15
N GLY A 261 44.94 18.08 7.63
CA GLY A 261 44.87 19.54 7.60
C GLY A 261 43.85 20.11 6.63
N LYS A 262 43.95 21.40 6.31
CA LYS A 262 43.04 22.07 5.38
C LYS A 262 43.44 21.79 3.93
N LEU A 263 42.45 21.66 3.05
CA LEU A 263 42.62 21.65 1.62
C LEU A 263 43.09 23.03 1.15
N ASP A 264 43.95 23.11 0.17
CA ASP A 264 44.27 24.33 -0.55
C ASP A 264 43.17 24.67 -1.57
N ASP A 265 43.29 25.80 -2.27
CA ASP A 265 42.26 26.32 -3.17
C ASP A 265 42.04 25.39 -4.42
N GLU A 266 43.02 24.65 -4.86
CA GLU A 266 42.88 23.71 -5.97
C GLU A 266 42.21 22.42 -5.53
N GLU A 267 42.65 21.88 -4.42
CA GLU A 267 42.04 20.71 -3.77
C GLU A 267 40.60 20.97 -3.33
N MET A 268 40.30 22.21 -2.88
CA MET A 268 38.94 22.60 -2.53
C MET A 268 38.03 22.64 -3.77
N ARG A 269 38.53 23.08 -4.91
CA ARG A 269 37.80 23.01 -6.18
C ARG A 269 37.55 21.60 -6.62
N GLU A 270 38.56 20.73 -6.58
CA GLU A 270 38.41 19.30 -6.88
C GLU A 270 37.37 18.64 -5.92
N MET A 271 37.41 18.99 -4.66
CA MET A 271 36.39 18.52 -3.69
C MET A 271 34.99 19.04 -4.05
N ALA A 272 34.86 20.32 -4.44
CA ALA A 272 33.58 20.94 -4.77
C ALA A 272 32.92 20.31 -6.02
N ASP A 273 33.69 19.77 -6.93
CA ASP A 273 33.21 19.12 -8.14
C ASP A 273 32.30 17.93 -7.87
N HIS A 274 32.32 17.33 -6.63
CA HIS A 274 31.41 16.23 -6.31
C HIS A 274 29.94 16.65 -6.45
N THR A 275 29.60 17.93 -6.23
CA THR A 275 28.22 18.42 -6.39
C THR A 275 27.78 18.39 -7.85
N ILE A 276 28.69 18.79 -8.76
CA ILE A 276 28.46 18.79 -10.20
C ILE A 276 28.36 17.36 -10.73
N VAL A 277 29.34 16.51 -10.38
CA VAL A 277 29.34 15.11 -10.76
C VAL A 277 28.16 14.35 -10.19
N GLY A 278 27.83 14.60 -8.93
CA GLY A 278 26.65 14.01 -8.28
C GLY A 278 25.37 14.36 -9.02
N HIS A 279 25.18 15.64 -9.38
CA HIS A 279 24.05 16.07 -10.19
C HIS A 279 24.01 15.32 -11.54
N GLN A 280 25.15 15.20 -12.24
CA GLN A 280 25.23 14.46 -13.52
C GLN A 280 24.82 12.99 -13.37
N ILE A 281 25.19 12.35 -12.25
CA ILE A 281 24.81 10.95 -11.96
C ILE A 281 23.30 10.81 -11.78
N VAL A 282 22.68 11.72 -11.03
CA VAL A 282 21.27 11.58 -10.63
C VAL A 282 20.26 12.23 -11.59
N GLN A 283 20.68 13.19 -12.43
CA GLN A 283 19.76 13.92 -13.32
C GLN A 283 19.03 13.05 -14.35
N GLY A 284 19.59 11.88 -14.70
CA GLY A 284 18.99 10.93 -15.63
C GLY A 284 18.05 9.91 -14.96
N VAL A 285 17.90 9.97 -13.63
CA VAL A 285 17.04 9.06 -12.87
C VAL A 285 15.67 9.69 -12.67
N GLU A 286 14.62 8.98 -13.04
CA GLU A 286 13.23 9.40 -12.75
C GLU A 286 12.89 9.12 -11.28
N PHE A 287 13.20 10.07 -10.42
CA PHE A 287 12.79 10.00 -9.02
C PHE A 287 11.31 10.32 -8.87
N PRO A 288 10.61 9.73 -7.89
CA PRO A 288 9.27 10.18 -7.52
C PRO A 288 9.21 11.66 -7.12
N TRP A 289 10.35 12.22 -6.71
CA TRP A 289 10.53 13.62 -6.28
C TRP A 289 11.45 14.37 -7.23
N LYS A 290 10.97 15.49 -7.75
CA LYS A 290 11.68 16.25 -8.79
C LYS A 290 12.95 16.96 -8.30
N ASN A 291 13.06 17.22 -7.00
CA ASN A 291 14.10 18.10 -6.43
C ASN A 291 15.39 17.36 -6.04
N VAL A 292 15.46 16.03 -6.18
CA VAL A 292 16.65 15.26 -5.79
C VAL A 292 17.92 15.74 -6.52
N PRO A 293 17.94 15.91 -7.85
CA PRO A 293 19.14 16.40 -8.55
C PRO A 293 19.58 17.80 -8.11
N GLU A 294 18.63 18.70 -7.86
CA GLU A 294 18.91 20.05 -7.43
C GLU A 294 19.50 20.08 -6.00
N VAL A 295 18.99 19.27 -5.08
CA VAL A 295 19.58 19.14 -3.74
C VAL A 295 21.01 18.64 -3.82
N VAL A 296 21.27 17.59 -4.62
CA VAL A 296 22.62 17.04 -4.82
C VAL A 296 23.59 18.11 -5.35
N ARG A 297 23.13 18.98 -6.26
CA ARG A 297 23.96 20.06 -6.78
C ARG A 297 24.21 21.15 -5.75
N SER A 298 23.18 21.55 -4.98
CA SER A 298 23.17 22.85 -4.29
C SER A 298 23.25 22.76 -2.75
N HIS A 299 23.44 21.56 -2.15
CA HIS A 299 23.44 21.40 -0.69
C HIS A 299 24.62 22.10 0.02
N HIS A 300 25.65 22.47 -0.71
CA HIS A 300 26.76 23.30 -0.20
C HIS A 300 26.64 24.78 -0.54
N GLU A 301 25.56 25.22 -1.18
CA GLU A 301 25.27 26.62 -1.33
C GLU A 301 24.99 27.26 0.02
N ARG A 302 25.29 28.55 0.14
CA ARG A 302 25.10 29.37 1.36
C ARG A 302 24.27 30.59 1.05
N THR A 303 23.38 30.96 1.95
CA THR A 303 22.46 32.10 1.76
C THR A 303 23.14 33.43 1.48
N ASP A 304 24.43 33.58 1.87
CA ASP A 304 25.28 34.74 1.60
C ASP A 304 26.04 34.68 0.26
N GLY A 305 25.82 33.68 -0.57
CA GLY A 305 26.51 33.49 -1.85
C GLY A 305 27.98 33.01 -1.75
N THR A 306 28.43 32.64 -0.55
CA THR A 306 29.79 32.12 -0.35
C THR A 306 29.91 30.59 -0.57
N GLY A 307 28.80 29.94 -0.91
CA GLY A 307 28.73 28.51 -1.18
C GLY A 307 29.29 28.10 -2.55
N TYR A 308 29.04 26.86 -2.91
CA TYR A 308 29.42 26.29 -4.21
C TYR A 308 28.39 25.24 -4.66
N PRO A 309 28.32 24.91 -5.95
CA PRO A 309 29.21 25.26 -7.05
C PRO A 309 28.86 26.59 -7.73
N ASP A 310 27.61 27.04 -7.66
CA ASP A 310 27.06 28.14 -8.47
C ASP A 310 27.08 29.48 -7.74
N ARG A 311 27.40 29.51 -6.44
CA ARG A 311 27.44 30.71 -5.55
C ARG A 311 26.09 31.43 -5.48
N LEU A 312 25.02 30.63 -5.34
CA LEU A 312 23.65 31.10 -5.30
C LEU A 312 23.38 31.86 -4.01
N GLY A 313 22.58 32.92 -4.11
CA GLY A 313 22.03 33.63 -2.97
C GLY A 313 20.76 32.99 -2.42
N MET A 314 20.26 33.49 -1.27
CA MET A 314 19.13 32.89 -0.57
C MET A 314 17.91 32.69 -1.46
N THR A 315 17.58 33.62 -2.38
CA THR A 315 16.38 33.52 -3.24
C THR A 315 16.50 32.49 -4.32
N ASP A 316 17.72 32.13 -4.69
CA ASP A 316 18.01 31.23 -5.82
C ASP A 316 18.26 29.76 -5.38
N ILE A 317 18.54 29.56 -4.07
CA ILE A 317 18.70 28.23 -3.50
C ILE A 317 17.32 27.65 -3.17
N ALA A 318 16.94 26.51 -3.74
CA ALA A 318 15.70 25.83 -3.42
C ALA A 318 15.64 25.41 -1.93
N MET A 319 14.47 25.50 -1.31
CA MET A 319 14.29 25.17 0.12
C MET A 319 14.79 23.74 0.46
N PRO A 320 14.54 22.69 -0.35
CA PRO A 320 15.10 21.37 -0.10
C PRO A 320 16.64 21.35 0.04
N ALA A 321 17.35 22.12 -0.78
CA ALA A 321 18.82 22.21 -0.71
C ALA A 321 19.27 22.97 0.56
N ARG A 322 18.56 24.05 0.96
CA ARG A 322 18.82 24.77 2.22
C ARG A 322 18.64 23.86 3.44
N ILE A 323 17.58 23.04 3.47
CA ILE A 323 17.31 22.06 4.52
C ILE A 323 18.44 21.04 4.59
N THR A 324 18.83 20.46 3.45
CA THR A 324 19.90 19.44 3.41
C THR A 324 21.25 20.06 3.81
N GLY A 325 21.54 21.29 3.44
CA GLY A 325 22.75 21.98 3.87
C GLY A 325 22.85 22.23 5.38
N VAL A 326 21.70 22.47 6.05
CA VAL A 326 21.61 22.55 7.52
C VAL A 326 21.82 21.17 8.14
N ALA A 327 21.18 20.15 7.60
CA ALA A 327 21.27 18.76 8.08
C ALA A 327 22.71 18.21 7.97
N ASP A 328 23.36 18.40 6.81
CA ASP A 328 24.76 18.00 6.57
C ASP A 328 25.70 18.70 7.54
N THR A 329 25.56 20.02 7.72
CA THR A 329 26.38 20.78 8.66
C THR A 329 26.20 20.30 10.10
N PHE A 330 24.97 20.02 10.52
CA PHE A 330 24.68 19.50 11.85
C PHE A 330 25.31 18.13 12.06
N ASP A 331 25.19 17.20 11.11
CA ASP A 331 25.84 15.90 11.17
C ASP A 331 27.37 16.02 11.19
N ALA A 332 27.92 16.89 10.34
CA ALA A 332 29.37 17.13 10.29
C ALA A 332 29.96 17.67 11.61
N MET A 333 29.16 18.40 12.41
CA MET A 333 29.58 18.92 13.70
C MET A 333 29.43 17.89 14.83
N THR A 334 28.37 17.08 14.78
CA THR A 334 28.04 16.14 15.86
C THR A 334 28.64 14.75 15.68
N SER A 335 29.25 14.45 14.52
CA SER A 335 29.92 13.17 14.23
C SER A 335 31.42 13.24 14.47
N GLU A 336 32.01 12.14 14.98
CA GLU A 336 33.46 12.01 15.09
C GLU A 336 34.14 12.00 13.73
N ARG A 337 35.24 12.75 13.61
CA ARG A 337 36.12 12.76 12.43
C ARG A 337 37.59 12.56 12.86
N PRO A 338 38.45 11.99 12.02
CA PRO A 338 39.80 11.61 12.41
C PRO A 338 40.64 12.76 12.96
N TYR A 339 40.34 13.98 12.55
CA TYR A 339 41.09 15.17 12.88
C TYR A 339 40.35 16.15 13.79
N ARG A 340 39.14 15.79 14.24
CA ARG A 340 38.31 16.65 15.07
C ARG A 340 37.34 15.83 15.93
N HIS A 341 37.39 16.06 17.24
CA HIS A 341 36.35 15.52 18.13
C HIS A 341 34.96 16.07 17.77
N SER A 342 33.94 15.26 17.93
CA SER A 342 32.57 15.68 17.77
C SER A 342 32.22 16.80 18.75
N MET A 343 31.47 17.78 18.31
CA MET A 343 30.84 18.77 19.16
C MET A 343 29.65 18.14 19.89
N SER A 344 29.34 18.61 21.07
CA SER A 344 28.06 18.33 21.70
C SER A 344 26.91 18.89 20.87
N VAL A 345 25.71 18.32 21.01
CA VAL A 345 24.51 18.84 20.31
C VAL A 345 24.30 20.34 20.61
N GLY A 346 24.46 20.72 21.87
CA GLY A 346 24.31 22.12 22.29
C GLY A 346 25.34 23.10 21.63
N GLU A 347 26.60 22.66 21.54
CA GLU A 347 27.64 23.43 20.87
C GLU A 347 27.38 23.57 19.36
N ALA A 348 27.00 22.49 18.71
CA ALA A 348 26.68 22.47 17.28
C ALA A 348 25.48 23.38 16.95
N LEU A 349 24.41 23.28 17.73
CA LEU A 349 23.25 24.17 17.57
C LEU A 349 23.60 25.62 17.81
N SER A 350 24.39 25.93 18.86
CA SER A 350 24.83 27.27 19.16
C SER A 350 25.63 27.88 18.01
N GLU A 351 26.53 27.12 17.40
CA GLU A 351 27.30 27.57 16.26
C GLU A 351 26.43 27.76 15.01
N ILE A 352 25.50 26.82 14.71
CA ILE A 352 24.57 26.99 13.59
C ILE A 352 23.70 28.24 13.78
N VAL A 353 23.13 28.44 14.96
CA VAL A 353 22.35 29.66 15.29
C VAL A 353 23.18 30.93 15.20
N ARG A 354 24.48 30.85 15.55
CA ARG A 354 25.38 31.98 15.45
C ARG A 354 25.55 32.49 14.02
N VAL A 355 25.65 31.59 13.06
CA VAL A 355 25.91 31.91 11.64
C VAL A 355 24.67 31.86 10.76
N ALA A 356 23.52 31.40 11.27
CA ALA A 356 22.31 31.16 10.50
C ALA A 356 21.85 32.37 9.64
N PRO A 357 21.78 33.63 10.17
CA PRO A 357 21.25 34.70 9.35
C PRO A 357 22.04 34.99 8.07
N PHE A 358 23.28 34.52 8.01
CA PHE A 358 24.16 34.76 6.89
C PHE A 358 24.37 33.52 6.00
N LYS A 359 24.53 32.35 6.61
CA LYS A 359 24.94 31.13 5.90
C LYS A 359 23.85 30.10 5.71
N TYR A 360 22.84 30.12 6.56
CA TYR A 360 21.78 29.11 6.58
C TYR A 360 20.41 29.78 6.62
N ASP A 361 19.45 29.08 6.04
CA ASP A 361 18.05 29.45 6.11
C ASP A 361 17.55 29.38 7.56
N THR A 362 16.96 30.49 8.03
CA THR A 362 16.52 30.62 9.43
C THR A 362 15.34 29.75 9.76
N ASP A 363 14.44 29.48 8.79
CA ASP A 363 13.27 28.62 9.00
C ASP A 363 13.70 27.16 9.08
N ALA A 364 14.68 26.75 8.26
CA ALA A 364 15.28 25.42 8.34
C ALA A 364 16.01 25.20 9.68
N VAL A 365 16.75 26.19 10.15
CA VAL A 365 17.41 26.13 11.47
C VAL A 365 16.40 26.11 12.61
N GLN A 366 15.32 26.88 12.53
CA GLN A 366 14.23 26.83 13.51
C GLN A 366 13.59 25.45 13.56
N ALA A 367 13.36 24.83 12.40
CA ALA A 367 12.83 23.49 12.31
C ALA A 367 13.77 22.42 12.90
N LEU A 368 15.10 22.56 12.70
CA LEU A 368 16.10 21.71 13.37
C LEU A 368 15.99 21.82 14.90
N LEU A 369 15.91 23.04 15.44
CA LEU A 369 15.73 23.27 16.87
C LEU A 369 14.44 22.60 17.40
N VAL A 370 13.34 22.72 16.68
CA VAL A 370 12.07 22.04 17.03
C VAL A 370 12.26 20.52 17.11
N GLN A 371 12.97 19.89 16.18
CA GLN A 371 13.21 18.46 16.19
C GLN A 371 14.09 18.02 17.36
N VAL A 372 15.19 18.72 17.60
CA VAL A 372 16.08 18.40 18.75
C VAL A 372 15.36 18.61 20.07
N ARG A 373 14.54 19.65 20.19
CA ARG A 373 13.73 19.89 21.39
C ARG A 373 12.76 18.73 21.67
N ARG A 374 12.13 18.20 20.62
CA ARG A 374 11.22 17.03 20.73
C ARG A 374 11.95 15.81 21.27
N ASP A 375 13.18 15.57 20.80
CA ASP A 375 14.02 14.47 21.31
C ASP A 375 14.46 14.70 22.76
N ALA A 376 14.82 15.93 23.12
CA ALA A 376 15.21 16.30 24.48
C ALA A 376 14.06 16.10 25.50
N VAL A 377 12.80 16.24 25.08
CA VAL A 377 11.61 15.96 25.90
C VAL A 377 11.30 14.45 26.01
N GLY A 378 11.89 13.61 25.16
CA GLY A 378 11.72 12.15 25.22
C GLY A 378 10.32 11.63 24.87
N ARG A 379 9.53 12.35 24.07
CA ARG A 379 8.13 12.04 23.76
C ARG A 379 7.90 11.33 22.41
N ARG A 380 8.93 10.71 21.82
CA ARG A 380 8.80 10.06 20.50
C ARG A 380 9.12 8.60 20.55
N ASP A 381 8.37 7.79 19.81
CA ASP A 381 8.66 6.39 19.52
C ASP A 381 9.91 6.26 18.62
N VAL A 382 10.15 7.27 17.74
CA VAL A 382 11.33 7.33 16.87
C VAL A 382 12.09 8.65 17.14
N ARG A 383 13.35 8.53 17.54
CA ARG A 383 14.23 9.67 17.81
C ARG A 383 14.68 10.31 16.48
N PHE A 384 14.75 11.64 16.47
CA PHE A 384 15.34 12.41 15.37
C PHE A 384 16.87 12.24 15.33
N LEU A 385 17.52 12.37 16.49
CA LEU A 385 18.96 12.16 16.61
C LEU A 385 19.32 10.67 16.45
N ASP A 386 20.47 10.42 15.84
CA ASP A 386 21.05 9.08 15.77
C ASP A 386 21.36 8.56 17.20
N ASP A 387 21.24 7.26 17.42
CA ASP A 387 21.47 6.63 18.72
C ASP A 387 22.88 6.83 19.26
N ARG A 388 23.85 7.11 18.37
CA ARG A 388 25.23 7.43 18.72
C ARG A 388 25.43 8.88 19.17
N VAL A 389 24.45 9.74 18.88
CA VAL A 389 24.48 11.16 19.26
C VAL A 389 23.78 11.33 20.60
N VAL A 390 24.57 11.63 21.62
CA VAL A 390 24.02 11.90 22.96
C VAL A 390 23.34 13.26 22.97
N CYS A 391 22.02 13.24 23.20
CA CYS A 391 21.26 14.50 23.40
C CYS A 391 21.54 15.05 24.79
N ASN A 392 22.58 15.87 24.90
CA ASN A 392 23.05 16.48 26.14
C ASN A 392 22.63 17.96 26.28
N ILE A 393 21.54 18.34 25.66
CA ILE A 393 20.96 19.68 25.75
C ILE A 393 19.57 19.59 26.41
N SER A 394 19.28 20.56 27.30
CA SER A 394 17.97 20.68 27.92
C SER A 394 16.95 21.31 26.96
N PRO A 395 15.63 20.98 27.07
CA PRO A 395 14.60 21.69 26.30
C PRO A 395 14.64 23.24 26.48
N ALA A 396 14.96 23.69 27.68
CA ALA A 396 15.06 25.12 27.99
C ALA A 396 16.22 25.79 27.24
N ASP A 397 17.36 25.13 27.10
CA ASP A 397 18.50 25.66 26.36
C ASP A 397 18.18 25.73 24.85
N VAL A 398 17.43 24.77 24.32
CA VAL A 398 16.95 24.82 22.92
C VAL A 398 15.98 26.00 22.74
N ASP A 399 15.08 26.22 23.68
CA ASP A 399 14.14 27.36 23.64
C ASP A 399 14.88 28.71 23.69
N LEU A 400 15.99 28.82 24.45
CA LEU A 400 16.87 29.99 24.45
C LEU A 400 17.54 30.22 23.09
N LEU A 401 18.05 29.16 22.45
CA LEU A 401 18.62 29.25 21.10
C LEU A 401 17.60 29.68 20.05
N ALA A 402 16.37 29.14 20.12
CA ALA A 402 15.27 29.54 19.24
C ALA A 402 14.92 31.03 19.42
N SER A 403 14.88 31.53 20.66
CA SER A 403 14.64 32.93 20.97
C SER A 403 15.76 33.83 20.44
N ALA A 404 17.03 33.40 20.58
CA ALA A 404 18.19 34.13 20.07
C ALA A 404 18.18 34.21 18.53
N LEU A 405 17.76 33.11 17.83
CA LEU A 405 17.61 33.13 16.39
C LEU A 405 16.53 34.12 15.95
N ASN A 406 15.35 34.07 16.56
CA ASN A 406 14.26 35.02 16.26
C ASN A 406 14.63 36.47 16.49
N HIS A 407 15.36 36.78 17.56
CA HIS A 407 15.85 38.12 17.82
C HIS A 407 16.79 38.62 16.70
N LYS A 408 17.70 37.79 16.22
CA LYS A 408 18.60 38.13 15.10
C LYS A 408 17.84 38.37 13.79
N VAL A 409 16.81 37.54 13.47
CA VAL A 409 15.97 37.70 12.26
C VAL A 409 15.23 39.04 12.32
N THR A 410 14.68 39.41 13.47
CA THR A 410 13.93 40.66 13.65
C THR A 410 14.82 41.91 13.55
N HIS A 411 16.01 41.88 14.12
CA HIS A 411 16.94 43.01 14.11
C HIS A 411 17.81 43.07 12.84
N GLY A 412 18.12 41.92 12.22
CA GLY A 412 18.84 41.85 10.94
C GLY A 412 18.06 42.46 9.77
N ARG A 413 16.72 42.39 9.80
CA ARG A 413 15.88 43.06 8.80
C ARG A 413 15.88 44.58 8.89
N ILE A 414 16.34 45.16 10.01
CA ILE A 414 16.41 46.60 10.22
C ILE A 414 17.67 47.20 9.58
N TYR A 415 18.72 46.40 9.33
CA TYR A 415 19.98 46.86 8.73
C TYR A 415 20.12 46.52 7.23
N SER A 416 19.13 45.88 6.61
CA SER A 416 19.10 45.56 5.17
C SER A 416 18.01 46.27 4.36
N ALA A 417 17.45 47.36 4.93
CA ALA A 417 16.46 48.23 4.28
C ALA A 417 17.07 49.58 3.90
#